data_4b783aea0a95e2c0db050f01ac316162
#
_entry.id   4b783aea0a95e2c0db050f01ac316162
#
_cell.length_a   1.000
_cell.length_b   1.000
_cell.length_c   1.000
_cell.angle_alpha   90.00
_cell.angle_beta   90.00
_cell.angle_gamma   90.00
#
_symmetry.space_group_name_H-M   'P 1'
#
loop_
_entity.id
_entity.type
_entity.pdbx_description
1 polymer ?
#
loop_
_entity_poly.entity_id
_entity_poly.type
_entity_poly.pdbx_seq_one_letter_code
_entity_poly.pdbx_strand_id
1 'polypeptide(L)'
;MTLDDFLNHIGAGGVLGTPEIYRLMDEMSDEARRITCEINNTYHSQEELRALMSRLLGKPVDETFKMFPPFYTDFGRNITIGRHVFINACCHFQDHGGVTLGDGCLIGHQVVFATLDHGRAPEDRGVMYPAPIRLGKNVWVGSNSTILRGVTVGDNAIIAAGSVVTKDVAANTVAGVISVIGVIQSVIHLPGLFAGRCNFAM
;
A
#
# COMPACT_ATOMS: atom_id res chain seq x y z
N MET A 1 -12.10 -14.10 17.85
CA MET A 1 -11.92 -13.94 16.37
C MET A 1 -10.50 -14.35 16.02
N THR A 2 -10.33 -15.20 15.03
CA THR A 2 -9.01 -15.54 14.47
C THR A 2 -8.62 -14.52 13.40
N LEU A 3 -7.35 -14.55 12.96
CA LEU A 3 -6.90 -13.74 11.84
C LEU A 3 -7.67 -14.07 10.55
N ASP A 4 -7.92 -15.36 10.28
CA ASP A 4 -8.67 -15.79 9.10
C ASP A 4 -10.13 -15.30 9.16
N ASP A 5 -10.78 -15.34 10.32
CA ASP A 5 -12.13 -14.78 10.49
C ASP A 5 -12.14 -13.27 10.19
N PHE A 6 -11.12 -12.54 10.65
CA PHE A 6 -10.97 -11.11 10.40
C PHE A 6 -10.79 -10.84 8.90
N LEU A 7 -9.86 -11.52 8.24
CA LEU A 7 -9.60 -11.34 6.81
C LEU A 7 -10.83 -11.69 5.96
N ASN A 8 -11.56 -12.75 6.32
CA ASN A 8 -12.82 -13.11 5.67
C ASN A 8 -13.91 -12.05 5.89
N HIS A 9 -14.01 -11.49 7.11
CA HIS A 9 -14.93 -10.40 7.42
C HIS A 9 -14.66 -9.17 6.55
N ILE A 10 -13.39 -8.75 6.44
CA ILE A 10 -12.96 -7.65 5.56
C ILE A 10 -13.26 -7.99 4.09
N GLY A 11 -12.92 -9.18 3.64
CA GLY A 11 -13.17 -9.63 2.26
C GLY A 11 -14.65 -9.62 1.87
N ALA A 12 -15.55 -9.80 2.83
CA ALA A 12 -17.00 -9.69 2.66
C ALA A 12 -17.53 -8.26 2.78
N GLY A 13 -16.68 -7.24 2.92
CA GLY A 13 -17.07 -5.83 3.09
C GLY A 13 -17.52 -5.48 4.52
N GLY A 14 -17.12 -6.28 5.49
CA GLY A 14 -17.44 -6.03 6.90
C GLY A 14 -16.82 -4.76 7.44
N VAL A 15 -17.52 -4.11 8.37
CA VAL A 15 -17.02 -2.92 9.07
C VAL A 15 -16.27 -3.29 10.34
N LEU A 16 -15.36 -2.43 10.77
CA LEU A 16 -14.57 -2.60 11.99
C LEU A 16 -15.18 -1.74 13.10
N GLY A 17 -15.86 -2.37 14.07
CA GLY A 17 -16.59 -1.60 15.10
C GLY A 17 -16.91 -2.40 16.34
N THR A 18 -16.44 -3.63 16.49
CA THR A 18 -16.71 -4.46 17.68
C THR A 18 -15.49 -4.59 18.58
N PRO A 19 -15.69 -4.76 19.91
CA PRO A 19 -14.57 -4.94 20.85
C PRO A 19 -13.66 -6.12 20.50
N GLU A 20 -14.21 -7.17 19.91
CA GLU A 20 -13.44 -8.35 19.50
C GLU A 20 -12.52 -8.05 18.32
N ILE A 21 -13.00 -7.28 17.34
CA ILE A 21 -12.22 -6.80 16.21
C ILE A 21 -11.08 -5.89 16.70
N TYR A 22 -11.38 -4.92 17.55
CA TYR A 22 -10.37 -4.00 18.08
C TYR A 22 -9.26 -4.74 18.84
N ARG A 23 -9.60 -5.73 19.65
CA ARG A 23 -8.61 -6.54 20.37
C ARG A 23 -7.65 -7.23 19.41
N LEU A 24 -8.16 -7.86 18.35
CA LEU A 24 -7.30 -8.50 17.35
C LEU A 24 -6.43 -7.46 16.61
N MET A 25 -7.00 -6.31 16.26
CA MET A 25 -6.25 -5.23 15.63
C MET A 25 -5.11 -4.75 16.53
N ASP A 26 -5.36 -4.54 17.81
CA ASP A 26 -4.35 -4.11 18.79
C ASP A 26 -3.23 -5.15 18.94
N GLU A 27 -3.58 -6.45 19.04
CA GLU A 27 -2.61 -7.55 19.13
C GLU A 27 -1.71 -7.60 17.88
N MET A 28 -2.29 -7.52 16.68
CA MET A 28 -1.55 -7.55 15.42
C MET A 28 -0.72 -6.27 15.22
N SER A 29 -1.25 -5.12 15.59
CA SER A 29 -0.52 -3.84 15.52
C SER A 29 0.68 -3.84 16.46
N ASP A 30 0.57 -4.43 17.64
CA ASP A 30 1.69 -4.55 18.59
C ASP A 30 2.79 -5.47 18.03
N GLU A 31 2.42 -6.59 17.42
CA GLU A 31 3.37 -7.47 16.73
C GLU A 31 4.02 -6.75 15.53
N ALA A 32 3.23 -6.08 14.70
CA ALA A 32 3.73 -5.33 13.54
C ALA A 32 4.73 -4.24 13.97
N ARG A 33 4.44 -3.49 15.04
CA ARG A 33 5.36 -2.47 15.58
C ARG A 33 6.68 -3.04 16.08
N ARG A 34 6.67 -4.21 16.71
CA ARG A 34 7.92 -4.87 17.14
C ARG A 34 8.80 -5.21 15.95
N ILE A 35 8.20 -5.76 14.88
CA ILE A 35 8.94 -6.14 13.68
C ILE A 35 9.42 -4.90 12.89
N THR A 36 8.56 -3.90 12.73
CA THR A 36 8.95 -2.65 12.05
C THR A 36 9.99 -1.86 12.83
N CYS A 37 9.97 -1.91 14.16
CA CYS A 37 11.03 -1.37 15.01
C CYS A 37 12.37 -2.05 14.73
N GLU A 38 12.40 -3.37 14.57
CA GLU A 38 13.61 -4.13 14.19
C GLU A 38 14.08 -3.73 12.77
N ILE A 39 13.18 -3.67 11.79
CA ILE A 39 13.48 -3.25 10.42
C ILE A 39 14.11 -1.85 10.37
N ASN A 40 13.61 -0.92 11.19
CA ASN A 40 13.87 0.51 11.02
C ASN A 40 15.07 1.02 11.83
N ASN A 41 15.47 0.33 12.90
CA ASN A 41 16.45 0.87 13.86
C ASN A 41 17.85 0.26 13.78
N THR A 42 18.08 -0.65 12.85
CA THR A 42 19.42 -1.20 12.59
C THR A 42 19.61 -1.46 11.10
N TYR A 43 20.87 -1.60 10.69
CA TYR A 43 21.20 -1.96 9.32
C TYR A 43 20.85 -3.43 9.05
N HIS A 44 20.26 -3.68 7.90
CA HIS A 44 19.97 -5.00 7.37
C HIS A 44 20.35 -5.11 5.89
N SER A 45 20.88 -6.27 5.51
CA SER A 45 21.02 -6.63 4.10
C SER A 45 19.63 -6.83 3.46
N GLN A 46 19.55 -6.86 2.12
CA GLN A 46 18.29 -7.11 1.43
C GLN A 46 17.73 -8.52 1.73
N GLU A 47 18.59 -9.49 2.02
CA GLU A 47 18.16 -10.83 2.42
C GLU A 47 17.50 -10.82 3.80
N GLU A 48 18.11 -10.15 4.78
CA GLU A 48 17.54 -9.98 6.12
C GLU A 48 16.22 -9.20 6.07
N LEU A 49 16.14 -8.15 5.24
CA LEU A 49 14.89 -7.40 5.04
C LEU A 49 13.77 -8.28 4.47
N ARG A 50 14.08 -9.17 3.51
CA ARG A 50 13.08 -10.13 3.00
C ARG A 50 12.61 -11.11 4.08
N ALA A 51 13.51 -11.58 4.93
CA ALA A 51 13.16 -12.45 6.04
C ALA A 51 12.26 -11.73 7.06
N LEU A 52 12.59 -10.50 7.41
CA LEU A 52 11.80 -9.65 8.33
C LEU A 52 10.42 -9.33 7.74
N MET A 53 10.37 -8.97 6.46
CA MET A 53 9.10 -8.73 5.76
C MET A 53 8.25 -10.00 5.69
N SER A 54 8.84 -11.15 5.41
CA SER A 54 8.12 -12.44 5.42
C SER A 54 7.52 -12.75 6.80
N ARG A 55 8.26 -12.44 7.87
CA ARG A 55 7.78 -12.55 9.26
C ARG A 55 6.64 -11.57 9.53
N LEU A 56 6.77 -10.31 9.12
CA LEU A 56 5.76 -9.27 9.27
C LEU A 56 4.46 -9.64 8.55
N LEU A 57 4.55 -10.09 7.30
CA LEU A 57 3.40 -10.43 6.48
C LEU A 57 2.77 -11.81 6.84
N GLY A 58 3.49 -12.65 7.60
CA GLY A 58 3.07 -14.02 7.89
C GLY A 58 3.09 -14.95 6.67
N LYS A 59 3.76 -14.54 5.60
CA LYS A 59 3.92 -15.29 4.34
C LYS A 59 5.21 -14.88 3.64
N PRO A 60 5.83 -15.76 2.83
CA PRO A 60 7.09 -15.43 2.17
C PRO A 60 6.90 -14.27 1.18
N VAL A 61 7.89 -13.40 1.11
CA VAL A 61 8.09 -12.46 -0.01
C VAL A 61 9.03 -13.07 -1.03
N ASP A 62 8.87 -12.69 -2.30
CA ASP A 62 9.68 -13.18 -3.40
C ASP A 62 11.16 -12.75 -3.27
N GLU A 63 12.09 -13.56 -3.75
CA GLU A 63 13.53 -13.28 -3.68
C GLU A 63 13.95 -12.01 -4.42
N THR A 64 13.16 -11.58 -5.38
CA THR A 64 13.38 -10.35 -6.16
C THR A 64 12.87 -9.09 -5.47
N PHE A 65 12.14 -9.22 -4.34
CA PHE A 65 11.66 -8.08 -3.55
C PHE A 65 12.82 -7.29 -2.95
N LYS A 66 12.73 -5.97 -3.05
CA LYS A 66 13.68 -5.03 -2.43
C LYS A 66 12.95 -3.90 -1.73
N MET A 67 13.54 -3.41 -0.65
CA MET A 67 13.05 -2.22 0.03
C MET A 67 14.17 -1.42 0.68
N PHE A 68 13.88 -0.14 0.94
CA PHE A 68 14.71 0.70 1.81
C PHE A 68 13.91 1.12 3.04
N PRO A 69 14.41 0.81 4.24
CA PRO A 69 13.85 1.33 5.49
C PRO A 69 13.97 2.87 5.58
N PRO A 70 13.18 3.51 6.44
CA PRO A 70 12.17 2.92 7.29
C PRO A 70 10.88 2.54 6.56
N PHE A 71 10.20 1.52 7.08
CA PHE A 71 8.91 1.00 6.61
C PHE A 71 7.91 0.98 7.77
N TYR A 72 6.67 1.36 7.51
CA TYR A 72 5.62 1.44 8.52
C TYR A 72 4.36 0.72 8.07
N THR A 73 3.74 -0.02 8.98
CA THR A 73 2.44 -0.65 8.75
C THR A 73 1.66 -0.72 10.05
N ASP A 74 0.33 -0.68 9.95
CA ASP A 74 -0.55 -0.72 11.13
C ASP A 74 -0.86 -2.14 11.56
N PHE A 75 -0.97 -3.08 10.61
CA PHE A 75 -1.45 -4.44 10.88
C PHE A 75 -0.46 -5.52 10.40
N GLY A 76 0.15 -5.33 9.24
CA GLY A 76 1.18 -6.17 8.66
C GLY A 76 0.68 -7.47 8.01
N ARG A 77 -0.52 -7.94 8.32
CA ARG A 77 -1.03 -9.25 7.89
C ARG A 77 -1.89 -9.21 6.62
N ASN A 78 -2.26 -8.03 6.15
CA ASN A 78 -3.12 -7.89 4.97
C ASN A 78 -2.44 -7.16 3.79
N ILE A 79 -1.14 -7.39 3.63
CA ILE A 79 -0.35 -6.91 2.49
C ILE A 79 0.04 -8.10 1.61
N THR A 80 -0.15 -7.97 0.31
CA THR A 80 0.32 -8.94 -0.69
C THR A 80 1.29 -8.25 -1.65
N ILE A 81 2.48 -8.85 -1.83
CA ILE A 81 3.56 -8.29 -2.64
C ILE A 81 3.91 -9.28 -3.75
N GLY A 82 3.88 -8.83 -4.99
CA GLY A 82 4.29 -9.58 -6.17
C GLY A 82 5.81 -9.67 -6.33
N ARG A 83 6.25 -10.19 -7.47
CA ARG A 83 7.67 -10.30 -7.84
C ARG A 83 8.21 -8.97 -8.35
N HIS A 84 9.53 -8.75 -8.21
CA HIS A 84 10.22 -7.55 -8.69
C HIS A 84 9.63 -6.24 -8.14
N VAL A 85 9.03 -6.27 -6.96
CA VAL A 85 8.50 -5.07 -6.30
C VAL A 85 9.62 -4.37 -5.56
N PHE A 86 9.66 -3.05 -5.70
CA PHE A 86 10.54 -2.19 -4.92
C PHE A 86 9.74 -1.18 -4.11
N ILE A 87 10.01 -1.09 -2.82
CA ILE A 87 9.41 -0.10 -1.90
C ILE A 87 10.52 0.80 -1.37
N ASN A 88 10.39 2.11 -1.61
CA ASN A 88 11.34 3.10 -1.11
C ASN A 88 11.05 3.49 0.34
N ALA A 89 11.95 4.27 0.93
CA ALA A 89 11.93 4.61 2.34
C ALA A 89 10.71 5.44 2.77
N CYS A 90 10.34 5.31 4.04
CA CYS A 90 9.28 6.06 4.71
C CYS A 90 7.87 5.79 4.17
N CYS A 91 7.61 4.64 3.55
CA CYS A 91 6.26 4.28 3.13
C CYS A 91 5.41 3.81 4.31
N HIS A 92 4.11 4.14 4.28
CA HIS A 92 3.14 3.82 5.32
C HIS A 92 1.99 2.99 4.74
N PHE A 93 1.75 1.84 5.34
CA PHE A 93 0.68 0.91 4.94
C PHE A 93 -0.34 0.78 6.06
N GLN A 94 -1.46 1.50 5.96
CA GLN A 94 -2.63 1.22 6.78
C GLN A 94 -3.37 0.06 6.13
N ASP A 95 -2.99 -1.16 6.45
CA ASP A 95 -3.31 -2.34 5.65
C ASP A 95 -4.50 -3.19 6.14
N HIS A 96 -5.28 -2.72 7.12
CA HIS A 96 -6.43 -3.47 7.61
C HIS A 96 -7.43 -3.86 6.50
N GLY A 97 -7.68 -2.95 5.54
CA GLY A 97 -8.55 -3.20 4.38
C GLY A 97 -7.91 -4.03 3.27
N GLY A 98 -6.61 -4.25 3.34
CA GLY A 98 -5.81 -4.98 2.36
C GLY A 98 -5.11 -4.10 1.33
N VAL A 99 -3.81 -4.38 1.11
CA VAL A 99 -3.00 -3.75 0.06
C VAL A 99 -2.38 -4.84 -0.81
N THR A 100 -2.62 -4.76 -2.11
CA THR A 100 -2.00 -5.68 -3.08
C THR A 100 -1.13 -4.89 -4.04
N LEU A 101 0.15 -5.26 -4.13
CA LEU A 101 1.11 -4.76 -5.10
C LEU A 101 1.38 -5.86 -6.13
N GLY A 102 1.02 -5.62 -7.39
CA GLY A 102 1.31 -6.53 -8.49
C GLY A 102 2.79 -6.61 -8.84
N ASP A 103 3.17 -7.55 -9.70
CA ASP A 103 4.55 -7.75 -10.15
C ASP A 103 5.13 -6.45 -10.74
N GLY A 104 6.38 -6.14 -10.42
CA GLY A 104 7.11 -5.02 -10.99
C GLY A 104 6.71 -3.63 -10.48
N CYS A 105 5.90 -3.54 -9.42
CA CYS A 105 5.54 -2.25 -8.84
C CYS A 105 6.75 -1.51 -8.28
N LEU A 106 6.82 -0.20 -8.55
CA LEU A 106 7.82 0.71 -8.01
C LEU A 106 7.12 1.73 -7.10
N ILE A 107 7.42 1.70 -5.81
CA ILE A 107 6.82 2.59 -4.82
C ILE A 107 7.86 3.62 -4.39
N GLY A 108 7.57 4.89 -4.66
CA GLY A 108 8.41 6.03 -4.29
C GLY A 108 8.46 6.26 -2.77
N HIS A 109 9.31 7.20 -2.34
CA HIS A 109 9.44 7.55 -0.92
C HIS A 109 8.14 8.12 -0.36
N GLN A 110 7.86 7.86 0.93
CA GLN A 110 6.77 8.48 1.68
C GLN A 110 5.38 8.28 1.03
N VAL A 111 5.17 7.15 0.35
CA VAL A 111 3.85 6.79 -0.17
C VAL A 111 2.99 6.26 0.96
N VAL A 112 1.72 6.70 1.00
CA VAL A 112 0.74 6.28 1.99
C VAL A 112 -0.36 5.46 1.31
N PHE A 113 -0.62 4.26 1.82
CA PHE A 113 -1.77 3.44 1.46
C PHE A 113 -2.77 3.49 2.62
N ALA A 114 -3.88 4.21 2.44
CA ALA A 114 -4.89 4.41 3.47
C ALA A 114 -6.13 3.58 3.14
N THR A 115 -6.25 2.38 3.74
CA THR A 115 -7.34 1.44 3.42
C THR A 115 -8.58 1.60 4.29
N LEU A 116 -8.60 2.57 5.22
CA LEU A 116 -9.70 2.81 6.14
C LEU A 116 -10.23 4.25 6.04
N ASP A 117 -11.54 4.39 6.21
CA ASP A 117 -12.20 5.64 6.62
C ASP A 117 -12.92 5.43 7.95
N HIS A 118 -13.09 6.49 8.72
CA HIS A 118 -13.93 6.53 9.91
C HIS A 118 -15.37 6.96 9.58
N GLY A 119 -16.31 6.65 10.45
CA GLY A 119 -17.67 7.18 10.39
C GLY A 119 -17.66 8.73 10.33
N ARG A 120 -18.55 9.31 9.52
CA ARG A 120 -18.56 10.77 9.30
C ARG A 120 -19.12 11.53 10.48
N ALA A 121 -20.16 11.02 11.13
CA ALA A 121 -20.72 11.62 12.32
C ALA A 121 -19.75 11.45 13.49
N PRO A 122 -19.59 12.44 14.38
CA PRO A 122 -18.69 12.35 15.52
C PRO A 122 -18.90 11.12 16.39
N GLU A 123 -20.17 10.73 16.61
CA GLU A 123 -20.58 9.57 17.39
C GLU A 123 -20.20 8.23 16.71
N ASP A 124 -20.07 8.22 15.39
CA ASP A 124 -19.75 7.02 14.60
C ASP A 124 -18.25 6.89 14.29
N ARG A 125 -17.41 7.83 14.72
CA ARG A 125 -15.97 7.81 14.38
C ARG A 125 -15.20 6.63 14.92
N GLY A 126 -15.75 5.92 15.89
CA GLY A 126 -15.21 4.63 16.33
C GLY A 126 -15.35 3.53 15.28
N VAL A 127 -16.37 3.60 14.42
CA VAL A 127 -16.59 2.62 13.37
C VAL A 127 -15.68 2.92 12.17
N MET A 128 -14.97 1.90 11.66
CA MET A 128 -14.08 2.04 10.51
C MET A 128 -14.60 1.21 9.33
N TYR A 129 -14.45 1.78 8.15
CA TYR A 129 -14.91 1.23 6.88
C TYR A 129 -13.72 0.85 6.02
N PRO A 130 -13.29 -0.42 6.04
CA PRO A 130 -12.18 -0.87 5.22
C PRO A 130 -12.57 -1.03 3.76
N ALA A 131 -11.62 -0.78 2.85
CA ALA A 131 -11.72 -1.22 1.46
C ALA A 131 -10.30 -1.43 0.90
N PRO A 132 -10.09 -2.49 0.10
CA PRO A 132 -8.75 -2.85 -0.37
C PRO A 132 -8.23 -1.87 -1.40
N ILE A 133 -6.91 -1.67 -1.38
CA ILE A 133 -6.17 -0.99 -2.45
C ILE A 133 -5.47 -2.05 -3.29
N ARG A 134 -5.60 -1.95 -4.62
CA ARG A 134 -4.97 -2.89 -5.55
C ARG A 134 -4.17 -2.15 -6.60
N LEU A 135 -2.88 -2.42 -6.67
CA LEU A 135 -2.03 -2.01 -7.78
C LEU A 135 -1.82 -3.19 -8.72
N GLY A 136 -2.07 -2.99 -10.00
CA GLY A 136 -1.76 -3.94 -11.05
C GLY A 136 -0.25 -4.12 -11.26
N LYS A 137 0.13 -4.70 -12.39
CA LYS A 137 1.55 -4.95 -12.72
C LYS A 137 2.24 -3.67 -13.20
N ASN A 138 3.54 -3.54 -12.87
CA ASN A 138 4.40 -2.46 -13.33
C ASN A 138 3.86 -1.04 -12.99
N VAL A 139 3.07 -0.91 -11.94
CA VAL A 139 2.60 0.40 -11.50
C VAL A 139 3.75 1.17 -10.85
N TRP A 140 3.94 2.42 -11.26
CA TRP A 140 4.87 3.33 -10.62
C TRP A 140 4.11 4.37 -9.80
N VAL A 141 4.33 4.38 -8.49
CA VAL A 141 3.77 5.39 -7.58
C VAL A 141 4.88 6.39 -7.23
N GLY A 142 4.72 7.63 -7.67
CA GLY A 142 5.63 8.73 -7.36
C GLY A 142 5.64 9.08 -5.88
N SER A 143 6.75 9.62 -5.40
CA SER A 143 6.96 9.95 -3.98
C SER A 143 5.91 10.90 -3.43
N ASN A 144 5.63 10.81 -2.12
CA ASN A 144 4.64 11.62 -1.39
C ASN A 144 3.20 11.48 -1.90
N SER A 145 2.87 10.39 -2.59
CA SER A 145 1.50 10.12 -3.01
C SER A 145 0.71 9.40 -1.92
N THR A 146 -0.59 9.66 -1.87
CA THR A 146 -1.53 8.95 -0.99
C THR A 146 -2.58 8.24 -1.84
N ILE A 147 -2.73 6.93 -1.64
CA ILE A 147 -3.75 6.12 -2.29
C ILE A 147 -4.84 5.82 -1.26
N LEU A 148 -6.08 6.21 -1.57
CA LEU A 148 -7.20 6.03 -0.66
C LEU A 148 -7.86 4.66 -0.82
N ARG A 149 -8.63 4.29 0.20
CA ARG A 149 -9.33 3.00 0.27
C ARG A 149 -10.18 2.72 -0.97
N GLY A 150 -10.21 1.48 -1.36
CA GLY A 150 -11.04 0.99 -2.47
C GLY A 150 -10.46 1.26 -3.87
N VAL A 151 -9.37 2.01 -3.98
CA VAL A 151 -8.76 2.36 -5.27
C VAL A 151 -8.08 1.16 -5.91
N THR A 152 -8.38 0.96 -7.19
CA THR A 152 -7.64 0.06 -8.07
C THR A 152 -6.84 0.86 -9.10
N VAL A 153 -5.55 0.59 -9.20
CA VAL A 153 -4.65 1.17 -10.21
C VAL A 153 -4.31 0.09 -11.22
N GLY A 154 -4.67 0.33 -12.48
CA GLY A 154 -4.47 -0.64 -13.56
C GLY A 154 -2.99 -0.79 -13.96
N ASP A 155 -2.70 -1.86 -14.70
CA ASP A 155 -1.35 -2.23 -15.13
C ASP A 155 -0.64 -1.08 -15.86
N ASN A 156 0.66 -0.94 -15.62
CA ASN A 156 1.54 0.07 -16.24
C ASN A 156 1.12 1.53 -15.98
N ALA A 157 0.22 1.79 -15.04
CA ALA A 157 -0.14 3.16 -14.70
C ALA A 157 0.97 3.85 -13.90
N ILE A 158 1.05 5.16 -14.03
CA ILE A 158 1.96 6.00 -13.26
C ILE A 158 1.13 6.97 -12.42
N ILE A 159 1.38 6.99 -11.13
CA ILE A 159 0.87 8.01 -10.22
C ILE A 159 1.96 9.07 -10.05
N ALA A 160 1.67 10.29 -10.47
CA ALA A 160 2.62 11.40 -10.33
C ALA A 160 2.89 11.71 -8.84
N ALA A 161 4.12 12.14 -8.54
CA ALA A 161 4.50 12.47 -7.17
C ALA A 161 3.58 13.52 -6.53
N GLY A 162 3.30 13.38 -5.23
CA GLY A 162 2.45 14.28 -4.47
C GLY A 162 0.95 14.14 -4.76
N SER A 163 0.53 13.09 -5.46
CA SER A 163 -0.90 12.89 -5.80
C SER A 163 -1.70 12.31 -4.65
N VAL A 164 -2.97 12.74 -4.52
CA VAL A 164 -3.98 12.06 -3.71
C VAL A 164 -4.95 11.33 -4.64
N VAL A 165 -4.85 10.00 -4.68
CA VAL A 165 -5.63 9.14 -5.57
C VAL A 165 -6.90 8.68 -4.86
N THR A 166 -8.05 9.21 -5.29
CA THR A 166 -9.37 9.00 -4.67
C THR A 166 -10.30 8.13 -5.51
N LYS A 167 -9.88 7.75 -6.72
CA LYS A 167 -10.66 6.96 -7.68
C LYS A 167 -9.74 6.01 -8.44
N ASP A 168 -10.32 5.00 -9.05
CA ASP A 168 -9.60 4.06 -9.90
C ASP A 168 -8.85 4.75 -11.02
N VAL A 169 -7.67 4.22 -11.33
CA VAL A 169 -6.79 4.69 -12.39
C VAL A 169 -6.70 3.61 -13.47
N ALA A 170 -7.03 3.97 -14.70
CA ALA A 170 -6.98 3.03 -15.81
C ALA A 170 -5.55 2.57 -16.12
N ALA A 171 -5.42 1.36 -16.66
CA ALA A 171 -4.14 0.84 -17.13
C ALA A 171 -3.50 1.74 -18.20
N ASN A 172 -2.16 1.80 -18.24
CA ASN A 172 -1.38 2.56 -19.22
C ASN A 172 -1.69 4.07 -19.20
N THR A 173 -2.04 4.64 -18.02
CA THR A 173 -2.29 6.08 -17.88
C THR A 173 -1.34 6.72 -16.88
N VAL A 174 -1.20 8.02 -16.95
CA VAL A 174 -0.54 8.84 -15.93
C VAL A 174 -1.63 9.61 -15.18
N ALA A 175 -1.76 9.38 -13.88
CA ALA A 175 -2.66 10.10 -13.01
C ALA A 175 -1.89 11.01 -12.06
N GLY A 176 -2.35 12.25 -11.88
CA GLY A 176 -1.71 13.18 -10.96
C GLY A 176 -2.47 14.48 -10.88
N VAL A 177 -2.20 15.24 -9.82
CA VAL A 177 -2.64 16.63 -9.70
C VAL A 177 -1.46 17.51 -10.11
N ILE A 178 -1.51 18.11 -11.28
CA ILE A 178 -0.57 19.17 -11.64
C ILE A 178 -1.13 20.47 -11.06
N SER A 179 -0.66 20.85 -9.88
CA SER A 179 -0.90 22.17 -9.34
C SER A 179 0.09 23.16 -9.99
N VAL A 180 -0.17 23.52 -11.24
CA VAL A 180 0.37 24.75 -11.80
C VAL A 180 -0.74 25.80 -11.62
N ILE A 181 -0.40 26.95 -11.04
CA ILE A 181 -1.34 28.05 -10.74
C ILE A 181 -2.39 28.17 -11.85
N GLY A 182 -3.60 27.69 -11.60
CA GLY A 182 -4.79 27.96 -12.42
C GLY A 182 -5.48 26.81 -13.13
N VAL A 183 -4.95 25.57 -13.16
CA VAL A 183 -5.65 24.45 -13.82
C VAL A 183 -5.47 23.15 -13.04
N ILE A 184 -6.57 22.57 -12.60
CA ILE A 184 -6.61 21.22 -12.05
C ILE A 184 -6.94 20.27 -13.20
N GLN A 185 -5.97 19.50 -13.66
CA GLN A 185 -6.17 18.47 -14.67
C GLN A 185 -5.88 17.10 -14.06
N SER A 186 -6.91 16.27 -13.91
CA SER A 186 -6.87 15.06 -13.11
C SER A 186 -6.38 13.80 -13.83
N VAL A 187 -6.26 13.79 -15.14
CA VAL A 187 -5.76 12.62 -15.90
C VAL A 187 -5.12 13.11 -17.22
N ILE A 188 -3.89 12.72 -17.46
CA ILE A 188 -3.25 12.89 -18.76
C ILE A 188 -3.16 11.52 -19.45
N HIS A 189 -3.87 11.35 -20.54
CA HIS A 189 -3.73 10.18 -21.40
C HIS A 189 -2.60 10.44 -22.40
N LEU A 190 -1.46 9.73 -22.26
CA LEU A 190 -0.33 9.82 -23.18
C LEU A 190 -0.24 8.55 -24.02
N PRO A 191 -0.87 8.48 -25.20
CA PRO A 191 -0.70 7.35 -26.10
C PRO A 191 0.75 7.31 -26.60
N GLY A 192 1.44 6.18 -26.41
CA GLY A 192 2.76 5.93 -26.99
C GLY A 192 3.97 5.98 -26.05
N LEU A 193 3.78 6.29 -24.76
CA LEU A 193 4.91 6.40 -23.81
C LEU A 193 5.54 5.05 -23.41
N PHE A 194 4.88 3.93 -23.70
CA PHE A 194 5.27 2.59 -23.21
C PHE A 194 5.95 1.70 -24.27
N ALA A 195 6.44 2.26 -25.39
CA ALA A 195 7.11 1.49 -26.44
C ALA A 195 8.59 1.11 -26.13
N GLY A 196 9.10 1.42 -24.95
CA GLY A 196 10.47 1.10 -24.52
C GLY A 196 10.49 0.23 -23.28
N ARG A 197 11.14 -0.94 -23.33
CA ARG A 197 11.45 -1.72 -22.13
C ARG A 197 12.38 -0.89 -21.24
N CYS A 198 11.90 -0.45 -20.07
CA CYS A 198 12.80 0.02 -19.01
C CYS A 198 13.56 -1.18 -18.42
N ASN A 199 14.73 -1.45 -18.94
CA ASN A 199 15.71 -2.30 -18.29
C ASN A 199 16.39 -1.47 -17.21
N PHE A 200 15.85 -1.46 -15.98
CA PHE A 200 16.62 -1.01 -14.83
C PHE A 200 17.50 -2.18 -14.36
N ALA A 201 18.74 -2.19 -14.85
CA ALA A 201 19.82 -2.89 -14.17
C ALA A 201 20.24 -2.01 -12.98
N MET A 202 19.93 -2.44 -11.77
CA MET A 202 20.57 -2.00 -10.52
C MET A 202 21.27 -3.17 -9.87
#